data_4cd747e7031e672ed3f9c41e5c6b4414
#
_entry.id   4cd747e7031e672ed3f9c41e5c6b4414
#
_cell.length_a   1.000
_cell.length_b   1.000
_cell.length_c   1.000
_cell.angle_alpha   90.00
_cell.angle_beta   90.00
_cell.angle_gamma   90.00
#
_symmetry.space_group_name_H-M   'P 1'
#
loop_
_entity.id
_entity.type
_entity.pdbx_description
1 polymer ?
#
loop_
_entity_poly.entity_id
_entity_poly.type
_entity_poly.pdbx_seq_one_letter_code
_entity_poly.pdbx_strand_id
1 'polypeptide(L)'
;MADDYAGDISPKQAWAMLAEEPDAVLVDVRTDAEWTYVGLPDLNSIGKRTMGVMWQSYPDMAVNAGFVDDIRKVGPPPDAAVLLLCRSGVRSKAAAIALTAAGFRRCYNIDGGFEGPCDARGHRGGAAGWKADGLPWEQN
;
A
#
# COMPACT_ATOMS: atom_id res chain seq x y z
N MET A 1 17.47 3.21 12.61
CA MET A 1 17.80 4.41 11.82
C MET A 1 16.54 5.00 11.22
N ALA A 2 16.57 6.29 10.85
CA ALA A 2 15.37 7.01 10.42
C ALA A 2 14.73 6.46 9.13
N ASP A 3 15.48 5.71 8.32
CA ASP A 3 15.02 5.18 7.04
C ASP A 3 14.76 3.67 7.06
N ASP A 4 14.65 3.10 8.25
CA ASP A 4 14.40 1.65 8.38
C ASP A 4 12.93 1.31 8.16
N TYR A 5 12.72 0.20 7.49
CA TYR A 5 11.43 -0.49 7.35
C TYR A 5 11.72 -1.96 7.05
N ALA A 6 10.68 -2.81 7.05
CA ALA A 6 10.90 -4.26 6.93
C ALA A 6 11.43 -4.69 5.55
N GLY A 7 11.13 -3.95 4.51
CA GLY A 7 11.67 -4.19 3.18
C GLY A 7 10.64 -4.04 2.07
N ASP A 8 11.10 -4.25 0.84
CA ASP A 8 10.23 -4.26 -0.33
C ASP A 8 9.78 -5.70 -0.62
N ILE A 9 8.52 -5.85 -0.99
CA ILE A 9 7.96 -7.14 -1.42
C ILE A 9 7.24 -6.96 -2.75
N SER A 10 7.14 -8.03 -3.52
CA SER A 10 6.37 -8.01 -4.76
C SER A 10 4.86 -8.01 -4.45
N PRO A 11 4.00 -7.58 -5.40
CA PRO A 11 2.56 -7.72 -5.23
C PRO A 11 2.11 -9.15 -4.95
N LYS A 12 2.72 -10.15 -5.59
CA LYS A 12 2.40 -11.55 -5.37
C LYS A 12 2.80 -12.03 -3.98
N GLN A 13 3.95 -11.59 -3.46
CA GLN A 13 4.35 -11.86 -2.07
C GLN A 13 3.37 -11.20 -1.08
N ALA A 14 2.95 -9.97 -1.37
CA ALA A 14 1.95 -9.28 -0.57
C ALA A 14 0.63 -10.06 -0.51
N TRP A 15 0.15 -10.55 -1.64
CA TRP A 15 -1.05 -11.37 -1.71
C TRP A 15 -0.93 -12.63 -0.85
N ALA A 16 0.20 -13.34 -0.94
CA ALA A 16 0.44 -14.55 -0.15
C ALA A 16 0.44 -14.24 1.35
N MET A 17 1.08 -13.16 1.77
CA MET A 17 1.09 -12.75 3.18
C MET A 17 -0.31 -12.41 3.67
N LEU A 18 -1.10 -11.69 2.87
CA LEU A 18 -2.49 -11.35 3.23
C LEU A 18 -3.36 -12.60 3.34
N ALA A 19 -3.17 -13.57 2.46
CA ALA A 19 -3.94 -14.82 2.47
C ALA A 19 -3.57 -15.72 3.64
N GLU A 20 -2.32 -15.72 4.07
CA GLU A 20 -1.79 -16.65 5.07
C GLU A 20 -1.81 -16.09 6.50
N GLU A 21 -1.65 -14.77 6.67
CA GLU A 21 -1.55 -14.15 8.00
C GLU A 21 -2.85 -13.43 8.35
N PRO A 22 -3.59 -13.90 9.38
CA PRO A 22 -4.89 -13.31 9.73
C PRO A 22 -4.81 -11.83 10.09
N ASP A 23 -3.73 -11.38 10.72
CA ASP A 23 -3.56 -10.00 11.17
C ASP A 23 -2.93 -9.08 10.12
N ALA A 24 -2.46 -9.62 9.00
CA ALA A 24 -1.86 -8.82 7.93
C ALA A 24 -2.91 -7.88 7.32
N VAL A 25 -2.52 -6.63 7.09
CA VAL A 25 -3.40 -5.62 6.50
C VAL A 25 -2.73 -4.99 5.28
N LEU A 26 -3.55 -4.67 4.27
CA LEU A 26 -3.13 -3.89 3.11
C LEU A 26 -3.63 -2.46 3.28
N VAL A 27 -2.71 -1.51 3.28
CA VAL A 27 -3.03 -0.09 3.39
C VAL A 27 -2.68 0.59 2.07
N ASP A 28 -3.69 1.12 1.40
CA ASP A 28 -3.53 1.92 0.19
C ASP A 28 -3.35 3.38 0.62
N VAL A 29 -2.15 3.92 0.40
CA VAL A 29 -1.79 5.26 0.86
C VAL A 29 -1.94 6.31 -0.25
N ARG A 30 -2.57 5.94 -1.36
CA ARG A 30 -2.88 6.86 -2.46
C ARG A 30 -3.96 7.85 -2.03
N THR A 31 -4.33 8.74 -2.95
CA THR A 31 -5.42 9.70 -2.73
C THR A 31 -6.78 9.06 -3.05
N ASP A 32 -7.85 9.67 -2.54
CA ASP A 32 -9.22 9.25 -2.83
C ASP A 32 -9.55 9.38 -4.33
N ALA A 33 -8.98 10.35 -5.02
CA ALA A 33 -9.14 10.47 -6.46
C ALA A 33 -8.57 9.23 -7.19
N GLU A 34 -7.43 8.74 -6.78
CA GLU A 34 -6.84 7.53 -7.35
C GLU A 34 -7.72 6.30 -7.09
N TRP A 35 -8.28 6.18 -5.88
CA TRP A 35 -9.19 5.07 -5.57
C TRP A 35 -10.43 5.10 -6.45
N THR A 36 -10.98 6.28 -6.72
CA THR A 36 -12.18 6.43 -7.53
C THR A 36 -11.92 6.19 -9.01
N TYR A 37 -10.86 6.81 -9.56
CA TYR A 37 -10.63 6.84 -11.01
C TYR A 37 -9.72 5.72 -11.52
N VAL A 38 -8.84 5.19 -10.67
CA VAL A 38 -7.89 4.14 -11.08
C VAL A 38 -8.32 2.77 -10.58
N GLY A 39 -8.93 2.72 -9.41
CA GLY A 39 -9.39 1.49 -8.79
C GLY A 39 -8.62 1.12 -7.52
N LEU A 40 -9.02 0.03 -6.91
CA LEU A 40 -8.49 -0.50 -5.65
C LEU A 40 -8.19 -1.98 -5.78
N PRO A 41 -7.21 -2.52 -5.03
CA PRO A 41 -7.08 -3.97 -4.89
C PRO A 41 -8.36 -4.59 -4.32
N ASP A 42 -8.74 -5.74 -4.84
CA ASP A 42 -9.91 -6.49 -4.37
C ASP A 42 -9.44 -7.71 -3.58
N LEU A 43 -9.66 -7.68 -2.27
CA LEU A 43 -9.26 -8.73 -1.33
C LEU A 43 -10.43 -9.61 -0.90
N ASN A 44 -11.59 -9.50 -1.56
CA ASN A 44 -12.80 -10.23 -1.15
C ASN A 44 -12.59 -11.75 -1.15
N SER A 45 -11.86 -12.29 -2.11
CA SER A 45 -11.64 -13.73 -2.24
C SER A 45 -10.82 -14.33 -1.08
N ILE A 46 -10.08 -13.50 -0.36
CA ILE A 46 -9.32 -13.93 0.83
C ILE A 46 -9.91 -13.38 2.13
N GLY A 47 -11.14 -12.87 2.08
CA GLY A 47 -11.87 -12.43 3.26
C GLY A 47 -11.34 -11.17 3.92
N LYS A 48 -10.67 -10.31 3.15
CA LYS A 48 -10.08 -9.07 3.67
C LYS A 48 -10.57 -7.84 2.92
N ARG A 49 -10.23 -6.67 3.42
CA ARG A 49 -10.53 -5.37 2.80
C ARG A 49 -9.26 -4.56 2.68
N THR A 50 -9.14 -3.82 1.58
CA THR A 50 -8.10 -2.80 1.44
C THR A 50 -8.47 -1.61 2.32
N MET A 51 -7.53 -1.16 3.15
CA MET A 51 -7.71 0.01 4.01
C MET A 51 -7.16 1.23 3.30
N GLY A 52 -8.01 2.24 3.07
CA GLY A 52 -7.59 3.50 2.44
C GLY A 52 -7.19 4.51 3.50
N VAL A 53 -5.91 4.85 3.60
CA VAL A 53 -5.41 5.90 4.49
C VAL A 53 -4.38 6.72 3.72
N MET A 54 -4.74 7.93 3.31
CA MET A 54 -3.88 8.77 2.48
C MET A 54 -2.61 9.19 3.20
N TRP A 55 -1.47 9.02 2.53
CA TRP A 55 -0.18 9.57 2.98
C TRP A 55 -0.09 11.07 2.70
N GLN A 56 -0.61 11.49 1.54
CA GLN A 56 -0.66 12.89 1.12
C GLN A 56 -2.07 13.26 0.70
N SER A 57 -2.46 14.52 0.91
CA SER A 57 -3.80 15.02 0.58
C SER A 57 -3.78 15.87 -0.68
N TYR A 58 -4.79 15.73 -1.49
CA TYR A 58 -5.02 16.57 -2.67
C TYR A 58 -5.64 17.92 -2.22
N PRO A 59 -5.39 19.05 -2.89
CA PRO A 59 -4.64 19.25 -4.13
C PRO A 59 -3.15 19.58 -3.94
N ASP A 60 -2.71 19.98 -2.75
CA ASP A 60 -1.34 20.44 -2.50
C ASP A 60 -0.36 19.33 -2.16
N MET A 61 -0.84 18.10 -2.07
CA MET A 61 -0.05 16.91 -1.74
C MET A 61 0.70 17.04 -0.41
N ALA A 62 0.12 17.75 0.54
CA ALA A 62 0.68 17.86 1.89
C ALA A 62 0.67 16.49 2.60
N VAL A 63 1.74 16.17 3.30
CA VAL A 63 1.82 14.93 4.07
C VAL A 63 0.78 14.94 5.19
N ASN A 64 0.06 13.83 5.33
CA ASN A 64 -0.95 13.67 6.36
C ASN A 64 -0.28 13.52 7.74
N ALA A 65 -0.29 14.56 8.54
CA ALA A 65 0.32 14.56 9.87
C ALA A 65 -0.33 13.55 10.83
N GLY A 66 -1.58 13.16 10.58
CA GLY A 66 -2.30 12.17 11.37
C GLY A 66 -2.19 10.74 10.86
N PHE A 67 -1.32 10.46 9.88
CA PHE A 67 -1.25 9.15 9.24
C PHE A 67 -1.03 8.01 10.23
N VAL A 68 -0.05 8.14 11.12
CA VAL A 68 0.26 7.09 12.11
C VAL A 68 -0.95 6.84 13.03
N ASP A 69 -1.62 7.90 13.48
CA ASP A 69 -2.80 7.77 14.33
C ASP A 69 -3.95 7.12 13.58
N ASP A 70 -4.12 7.43 12.30
CA ASP A 70 -5.14 6.81 11.46
C ASP A 70 -4.87 5.30 11.31
N ILE A 71 -3.62 4.89 11.16
CA ILE A 71 -3.26 3.47 11.11
C ILE A 71 -3.54 2.79 12.46
N ARG A 72 -3.26 3.45 13.58
CA ARG A 72 -3.59 2.90 14.90
C ARG A 72 -5.09 2.68 15.07
N LYS A 73 -5.91 3.55 14.50
CA LYS A 73 -7.37 3.41 14.51
C LYS A 73 -7.86 2.24 13.65
N VAL A 74 -7.16 1.92 12.57
CA VAL A 74 -7.43 0.73 11.76
C VAL A 74 -7.23 -0.53 12.60
N GLY A 75 -6.26 -0.51 13.52
CA GLY A 75 -6.13 -1.47 14.59
C GLY A 75 -5.16 -2.63 14.39
N PRO A 76 -4.21 -2.62 13.43
CA PRO A 76 -3.27 -3.73 13.36
C PRO A 76 -2.37 -3.74 14.60
N PRO A 77 -2.13 -4.92 15.22
CA PRO A 77 -1.17 -5.00 16.32
C PRO A 77 0.24 -4.67 15.82
N PRO A 78 1.16 -4.23 16.74
CA PRO A 78 2.51 -3.83 16.32
C PRO A 78 3.32 -4.91 15.60
N ASP A 79 3.02 -6.18 15.81
CA ASP A 79 3.72 -7.30 15.18
C ASP A 79 3.06 -7.79 13.89
N ALA A 80 1.89 -7.25 13.54
CA ALA A 80 1.21 -7.63 12.29
C ALA A 80 1.95 -7.06 11.08
N ALA A 81 1.89 -7.80 9.97
CA ALA A 81 2.41 -7.27 8.71
C ALA A 81 1.51 -6.15 8.21
N VAL A 82 2.07 -4.97 8.02
CA VAL A 82 1.40 -3.82 7.41
C VAL A 82 2.01 -3.63 6.03
N LEU A 83 1.19 -3.88 5.00
CA LEU A 83 1.63 -3.85 3.61
C LEU A 83 1.14 -2.55 2.99
N LEU A 84 2.06 -1.74 2.49
CA LEU A 84 1.76 -0.37 2.08
C LEU A 84 1.86 -0.25 0.56
N LEU A 85 0.80 0.27 -0.04
CA LEU A 85 0.62 0.33 -1.48
C LEU A 85 0.40 1.78 -1.92
N CYS A 86 1.14 2.22 -2.93
CA CYS A 86 0.83 3.46 -3.65
C CYS A 86 0.84 3.20 -5.16
N ARG A 87 0.99 4.24 -5.97
CA ARG A 87 0.96 4.07 -7.43
C ARG A 87 2.16 3.27 -7.95
N SER A 88 3.37 3.60 -7.48
CA SER A 88 4.62 2.99 -7.98
C SER A 88 5.65 2.65 -6.91
N GLY A 89 5.36 2.90 -5.64
CA GLY A 89 6.21 2.52 -4.51
C GLY A 89 6.90 3.64 -3.75
N VAL A 90 6.79 4.90 -4.18
CA VAL A 90 7.51 6.02 -3.54
C VAL A 90 6.83 6.49 -2.26
N ARG A 91 5.52 6.78 -2.32
CA ARG A 91 4.75 7.26 -1.16
C ARG A 91 4.62 6.17 -0.10
N SER A 92 4.42 4.92 -0.53
CA SER A 92 4.28 3.78 0.38
C SER A 92 5.57 3.46 1.11
N LYS A 93 6.72 3.65 0.48
CA LYS A 93 8.02 3.51 1.15
C LYS A 93 8.16 4.54 2.26
N ALA A 94 7.83 5.81 2.00
CA ALA A 94 7.86 6.86 3.02
C ALA A 94 6.92 6.54 4.19
N ALA A 95 5.73 6.03 3.89
CA ALA A 95 4.76 5.62 4.90
C ALA A 95 5.29 4.45 5.74
N ALA A 96 5.92 3.45 5.12
CA ALA A 96 6.53 2.32 5.82
C ALA A 96 7.62 2.76 6.79
N ILE A 97 8.46 3.70 6.39
CA ILE A 97 9.50 4.28 7.24
C ILE A 97 8.87 4.98 8.45
N ALA A 98 7.84 5.80 8.23
CA ALA A 98 7.16 6.52 9.30
C ALA A 98 6.51 5.57 10.32
N LEU A 99 5.85 4.52 9.86
CA LEU A 99 5.23 3.54 10.74
C LEU A 99 6.26 2.73 11.52
N THR A 100 7.38 2.38 10.90
CA THR A 100 8.48 1.68 11.58
C THR A 100 9.03 2.53 12.71
N ALA A 101 9.24 3.82 12.46
CA ALA A 101 9.70 4.76 13.50
C ALA A 101 8.68 4.89 14.65
N ALA A 102 7.41 4.66 14.38
CA ALA A 102 6.33 4.74 15.37
C ALA A 102 6.11 3.44 16.16
N GLY A 103 6.87 2.37 15.87
CA GLY A 103 6.83 1.13 16.63
C GLY A 103 6.15 -0.05 15.95
N PHE A 104 5.68 0.10 14.71
CA PHE A 104 5.21 -1.04 13.92
C PHE A 104 6.40 -1.80 13.36
N ARG A 105 6.47 -3.10 13.61
CA ARG A 105 7.70 -3.89 13.38
C ARG A 105 7.82 -4.52 12.00
N ARG A 106 6.71 -4.66 11.28
CA ARG A 106 6.68 -5.38 10.01
C ARG A 106 5.95 -4.56 8.94
N CYS A 107 6.53 -3.39 8.62
CA CYS A 107 6.00 -2.52 7.58
C CYS A 107 6.74 -2.77 6.27
N TYR A 108 6.03 -3.27 5.27
CA TYR A 108 6.59 -3.57 3.95
C TYR A 108 6.06 -2.61 2.91
N ASN A 109 6.93 -2.22 2.00
CA ASN A 109 6.56 -1.48 0.80
C ASN A 109 6.26 -2.49 -0.32
N ILE A 110 5.13 -2.34 -0.99
CA ILE A 110 4.82 -3.16 -2.17
C ILE A 110 5.52 -2.54 -3.37
N ASP A 111 6.59 -3.20 -3.82
CA ASP A 111 7.42 -2.75 -4.92
C ASP A 111 6.61 -2.71 -6.22
N GLY A 112 6.75 -1.63 -6.98
CA GLY A 112 5.95 -1.40 -8.17
C GLY A 112 4.55 -0.85 -7.90
N GLY A 113 4.04 -0.93 -6.66
CA GLY A 113 2.74 -0.39 -6.29
C GLY A 113 1.57 -0.99 -7.06
N PHE A 114 0.52 -0.19 -7.24
CA PHE A 114 -0.71 -0.62 -7.92
C PHE A 114 -0.57 -0.59 -9.44
N GLU A 115 0.00 0.47 -9.99
CA GLU A 115 0.13 0.69 -11.43
C GLU A 115 1.52 0.43 -11.96
N GLY A 116 2.53 0.51 -11.10
CA GLY A 116 3.92 0.39 -11.49
C GLY A 116 4.47 1.62 -12.20
N PRO A 117 5.70 1.51 -12.71
CA PRO A 117 6.32 2.57 -13.52
C PRO A 117 5.67 2.65 -14.89
N CYS A 118 5.93 3.74 -15.61
CA CYS A 118 5.57 3.84 -17.02
C CYS A 118 6.38 2.82 -17.84
N ASP A 119 5.72 2.17 -18.81
CA ASP A 119 6.40 1.32 -19.77
C ASP A 119 7.09 2.17 -20.87
N ALA A 120 7.65 1.51 -21.87
CA ALA A 120 8.34 2.18 -22.98
C ALA A 120 7.43 3.11 -23.80
N ARG A 121 6.11 2.97 -23.69
CA ARG A 121 5.11 3.80 -24.36
C ARG A 121 4.53 4.88 -23.46
N GLY A 122 5.04 5.03 -22.24
CA GLY A 122 4.52 5.98 -21.26
C GLY A 122 3.24 5.53 -20.57
N HIS A 123 2.90 4.24 -20.61
CA HIS A 123 1.70 3.70 -19.97
C HIS A 123 2.05 3.01 -18.66
N ARG A 124 1.13 3.06 -17.70
CA ARG A 124 1.23 2.35 -16.43
C ARG A 124 0.31 1.12 -16.42
N GLY A 125 0.59 0.19 -15.50
CA GLY A 125 -0.23 -1.00 -15.32
C GLY A 125 0.14 -2.17 -16.22
N GLY A 126 1.19 -2.03 -17.03
CA GLY A 126 1.63 -3.07 -17.95
C GLY A 126 3.00 -3.66 -17.65
N ALA A 127 3.90 -2.85 -17.06
CA ALA A 127 5.30 -3.27 -16.85
C ALA A 127 5.51 -3.97 -15.51
N ALA A 128 4.90 -3.47 -14.44
CA ALA A 128 5.05 -4.01 -13.09
C ALA A 128 3.91 -3.53 -12.20
N GLY A 129 3.78 -4.11 -11.00
CA GLY A 129 2.81 -3.71 -10.00
C GLY A 129 1.63 -4.65 -9.90
N TRP A 130 0.69 -4.31 -9.03
CA TRP A 130 -0.48 -5.13 -8.71
C TRP A 130 -1.28 -5.52 -9.97
N LYS A 131 -1.60 -4.54 -10.80
CA LYS A 131 -2.35 -4.78 -12.04
C LYS A 131 -1.58 -5.64 -13.03
N ALA A 132 -0.30 -5.34 -13.25
CA ALA A 132 0.53 -6.08 -14.21
C ALA A 132 0.74 -7.53 -13.78
N ASP A 133 0.77 -7.79 -12.47
CA ASP A 133 0.91 -9.14 -11.92
C ASP A 133 -0.39 -9.95 -11.97
N GLY A 134 -1.46 -9.36 -12.46
CA GLY A 134 -2.74 -10.07 -12.63
C GLY A 134 -3.52 -10.29 -11.34
N LEU A 135 -3.22 -9.55 -10.27
CA LEU A 135 -3.93 -9.67 -9.00
C LEU A 135 -5.30 -8.95 -9.06
N PRO A 136 -6.29 -9.43 -8.29
CA PRO A 136 -7.63 -8.85 -8.34
C PRO A 136 -7.67 -7.38 -7.95
N TRP A 137 -8.45 -6.60 -8.70
CA TRP A 137 -8.72 -5.20 -8.40
C TRP A 137 -10.10 -4.82 -8.93
N GLU A 138 -10.65 -3.73 -8.41
CA GLU A 138 -11.98 -3.25 -8.80
C GLU A 138 -11.96 -1.75 -9.03
N GLN A 139 -12.93 -1.26 -9.78
CA GLN A 139 -13.10 0.16 -10.11
C GLN A 139 -14.57 0.52 -10.01
N ASN A 140 -14.85 1.65 -9.40
CA ASN A 140 -16.22 2.16 -9.30
C ASN A 140 -16.66 2.86 -10.56
#